data_ebf671c5ba268548419292a0bfc5d3c2
#
_entry.id   ebf671c5ba268548419292a0bfc5d3c2
#
_cell.length_a   1.000
_cell.length_b   1.000
_cell.length_c   1.000
_cell.angle_alpha   90.00
_cell.angle_beta   90.00
_cell.angle_gamma   90.00
#
_symmetry.space_group_name_H-M   'P 1'
#
loop_
_entity.id
_entity.type
_entity.pdbx_description
1 polymer ?
#
loop_
_entity_poly.entity_id
_entity_poly.type
_entity_poly.pdbx_seq_one_letter_code
_entity_poly.pdbx_strand_id
1 'polypeptide(L)'
;MMAIPFHSSVRIKLGAGSQILNKDKEPIGINVSAKTIKNKVAAPFRKCDFEIHFGKGIVEHEQLFDLLRKNGAESVDGYQIEVAGTGAWKYLNVYDSNGEMIVDKKFYKANFDEIISHPEYGKYIDMLLEKAMIRKNHDDEPDIDIESYEEVKAIHDKIVETHEDVFKELS
;
A
#
# COMPACT_ATOMS: atom_id res chain seq x y z
N MET A 1 13.22 19.11 24.29
CA MET A 1 12.57 17.85 24.71
C MET A 1 12.47 16.93 23.50
N MET A 2 13.35 15.90 23.38
CA MET A 2 13.44 15.01 22.20
C MET A 2 13.10 13.53 22.48
N ALA A 3 12.50 13.21 23.63
CA ALA A 3 12.28 11.84 24.06
C ALA A 3 11.29 11.07 23.14
N ILE A 4 10.15 11.66 22.81
CA ILE A 4 9.09 11.01 22.00
C ILE A 4 9.58 10.62 20.60
N PRO A 5 10.27 11.49 19.82
CA PRO A 5 10.79 11.12 18.52
C PRO A 5 11.83 10.01 18.55
N PHE A 6 12.60 9.92 19.65
CA PHE A 6 13.63 8.90 19.79
C PHE A 6 13.03 7.52 20.05
N HIS A 7 12.06 7.41 20.95
CA HIS A 7 11.47 6.14 21.38
C HIS A 7 10.41 5.58 20.40
N SER A 8 9.81 6.42 19.52
CA SER A 8 8.84 5.93 18.56
C SER A 8 9.47 4.93 17.57
N SER A 9 8.78 3.82 17.29
CA SER A 9 9.16 2.86 16.25
C SER A 9 8.73 3.32 14.86
N VAL A 10 7.55 3.93 14.77
CA VAL A 10 7.02 4.50 13.53
C VAL A 10 6.63 5.96 13.80
N ARG A 11 6.91 6.84 12.85
CA ARG A 11 6.52 8.24 12.89
C ARG A 11 6.00 8.66 11.52
N ILE A 12 4.75 9.15 11.50
CA ILE A 12 4.06 9.59 10.29
C ILE A 12 3.83 11.10 10.38
N LYS A 13 4.15 11.81 9.30
CA LYS A 13 3.81 13.22 9.11
C LYS A 13 2.57 13.29 8.23
N LEU A 14 1.53 13.98 8.71
CA LEU A 14 0.36 14.31 7.93
C LEU A 14 0.49 15.76 7.42
N GLY A 15 0.15 15.97 6.16
CA GLY A 15 0.08 17.28 5.52
C GLY A 15 -1.32 17.49 4.95
N ALA A 16 -1.96 18.61 5.27
CA ALA A 16 -3.21 19.03 4.63
C ALA A 16 -2.92 19.53 3.21
N GLY A 17 -3.69 19.03 2.25
CA GLY A 17 -3.66 19.44 0.85
C GLY A 17 -4.85 20.37 0.50
N SER A 18 -5.33 20.24 -0.75
CA SER A 18 -6.47 21.01 -1.26
C SER A 18 -7.79 20.60 -0.62
N GLN A 19 -8.71 21.54 -0.54
CA GLN A 19 -10.09 21.27 -0.15
C GLN A 19 -10.83 20.50 -1.24
N ILE A 20 -11.72 19.60 -0.82
CA ILE A 20 -12.68 18.93 -1.69
C ILE A 20 -13.98 19.73 -1.59
N LEU A 21 -14.46 20.19 -2.74
CA LEU A 21 -15.65 21.05 -2.81
C LEU A 21 -16.83 20.28 -3.42
N ASN A 22 -18.04 20.54 -2.94
CA ASN A 22 -19.27 20.08 -3.56
C ASN A 22 -19.63 20.93 -4.81
N LYS A 23 -20.77 20.63 -5.44
CA LYS A 23 -21.27 21.36 -6.64
C LYS A 23 -21.53 22.85 -6.32
N ASP A 24 -21.84 23.17 -5.09
CA ASP A 24 -22.13 24.52 -4.59
C ASP A 24 -20.87 25.24 -4.10
N LYS A 25 -19.68 24.66 -4.34
CA LYS A 25 -18.35 25.14 -3.92
C LYS A 25 -18.15 25.22 -2.39
N GLU A 26 -18.92 24.47 -1.64
CA GLU A 26 -18.73 24.33 -0.19
C GLU A 26 -17.69 23.23 0.11
N PRO A 27 -16.82 23.43 1.10
CA PRO A 27 -15.83 22.43 1.48
C PRO A 27 -16.50 21.25 2.19
N ILE A 28 -16.42 20.08 1.57
CA ILE A 28 -16.95 18.82 2.09
C ILE A 28 -15.85 17.88 2.60
N GLY A 29 -14.59 18.21 2.35
CA GLY A 29 -13.45 17.41 2.75
C GLY A 29 -12.12 18.06 2.46
N ILE A 30 -11.05 17.34 2.73
CA ILE A 30 -9.66 17.73 2.43
C ILE A 30 -8.88 16.54 1.87
N ASN A 31 -7.97 16.82 0.96
CA ASN A 31 -6.92 15.89 0.58
C ASN A 31 -5.83 15.89 1.64
N VAL A 32 -5.35 14.72 2.03
CA VAL A 32 -4.30 14.56 3.05
C VAL A 32 -3.16 13.74 2.48
N SER A 33 -1.94 14.20 2.72
CA SER A 33 -0.72 13.45 2.40
C SER A 33 -0.12 12.91 3.69
N ALA A 34 0.07 11.59 3.78
CA ALA A 34 0.79 10.94 4.86
C ALA A 34 2.18 10.50 4.38
N LYS A 35 3.21 10.80 5.16
CA LYS A 35 4.58 10.37 4.88
C LYS A 35 5.22 9.78 6.13
N THR A 36 5.77 8.57 6.00
CA THR A 36 6.58 7.99 7.07
C THR A 36 7.94 8.69 7.11
N ILE A 37 8.27 9.29 8.25
CA ILE A 37 9.56 9.95 8.48
C ILE A 37 10.51 9.12 9.35
N LYS A 38 9.99 8.13 10.03
CA LYS A 38 10.75 7.10 10.74
C LYS A 38 9.95 5.81 10.69
N ASN A 39 10.62 4.72 10.33
CA ASN A 39 10.05 3.39 10.38
C ASN A 39 11.17 2.41 10.73
N LYS A 40 11.01 1.65 11.85
CA LYS A 40 11.96 0.65 12.31
C LYS A 40 11.58 -0.78 11.89
N VAL A 41 10.37 -0.95 11.35
CA VAL A 41 9.80 -2.27 11.03
C VAL A 41 9.63 -2.49 9.52
N ALA A 42 9.79 -1.43 8.72
CA ALA A 42 9.73 -1.49 7.25
C ALA A 42 10.44 -0.27 6.64
N ALA A 43 10.52 -0.19 5.31
CA ALA A 43 11.14 0.93 4.61
C ALA A 43 10.54 2.30 5.04
N PRO A 44 11.39 3.27 5.43
CA PRO A 44 10.94 4.62 5.76
C PRO A 44 10.62 5.43 4.49
N PHE A 45 10.11 6.66 4.68
CA PHE A 45 9.86 7.66 3.64
C PHE A 45 8.74 7.33 2.64
N ARG A 46 7.97 6.28 2.88
CA ARG A 46 6.77 5.98 2.09
C ARG A 46 5.76 7.10 2.21
N LYS A 47 5.06 7.35 1.10
CA LYS A 47 4.03 8.38 0.99
C LYS A 47 2.73 7.76 0.48
N CYS A 48 1.60 8.15 1.06
CA CYS A 48 0.28 7.94 0.48
C CYS A 48 -0.54 9.22 0.59
N ASP A 49 -1.44 9.40 -0.37
CA ASP A 49 -2.39 10.51 -0.38
C ASP A 49 -3.80 9.91 -0.26
N PHE A 50 -4.67 10.50 0.55
CA PHE A 50 -6.03 10.05 0.79
C PHE A 50 -6.96 11.22 1.09
N GLU A 51 -8.27 10.97 1.00
CA GLU A 51 -9.30 11.97 1.24
C GLU A 51 -9.96 11.78 2.60
N ILE A 52 -10.18 12.89 3.30
CA ILE A 52 -11.00 12.94 4.51
C ILE A 52 -12.24 13.75 4.19
N HIS A 53 -13.41 13.13 4.27
CA HIS A 53 -14.71 13.80 4.10
C HIS A 53 -15.28 14.18 5.46
N PHE A 54 -15.72 15.42 5.61
CA PHE A 54 -16.28 15.94 6.86
C PHE A 54 -17.55 15.16 7.26
N GLY A 55 -17.58 14.69 8.48
CA GLY A 55 -18.67 13.88 9.01
C GLY A 55 -18.66 12.39 8.58
N LYS A 56 -17.83 11.99 7.61
CA LYS A 56 -17.70 10.59 7.16
C LYS A 56 -16.36 9.98 7.52
N GLY A 57 -15.29 10.78 7.60
CA GLY A 57 -13.93 10.30 7.82
C GLY A 57 -13.21 9.95 6.52
N ILE A 58 -12.34 8.95 6.55
CA ILE A 58 -11.59 8.47 5.39
C ILE A 58 -12.51 7.62 4.50
N VAL A 59 -12.58 7.96 3.23
CA VAL A 59 -13.36 7.19 2.23
C VAL A 59 -12.41 6.22 1.54
N GLU A 60 -12.26 5.03 2.11
CA GLU A 60 -11.26 4.05 1.66
C GLU A 60 -11.65 3.34 0.36
N HIS A 61 -12.92 2.96 0.21
CA HIS A 61 -13.38 2.10 -0.89
C HIS A 61 -13.18 2.72 -2.28
N GLU A 62 -13.33 4.04 -2.44
CA GLU A 62 -13.11 4.69 -3.73
C GLU A 62 -11.64 4.71 -4.14
N GLN A 63 -10.76 4.96 -3.18
CA GLN A 63 -9.31 4.95 -3.39
C GLN A 63 -8.79 3.54 -3.63
N LEU A 64 -9.37 2.58 -2.92
CA LEU A 64 -9.08 1.16 -3.08
C LEU A 64 -9.45 0.68 -4.48
N PHE A 65 -10.63 1.07 -4.98
CA PHE A 65 -11.03 0.80 -6.37
C PHE A 65 -10.00 1.34 -7.37
N ASP A 66 -9.57 2.60 -7.23
CA ASP A 66 -8.61 3.22 -8.14
C ASP A 66 -7.23 2.55 -8.08
N LEU A 67 -6.81 2.09 -6.89
CA LEU A 67 -5.58 1.30 -6.70
C LEU A 67 -5.66 -0.03 -7.45
N LEU A 68 -6.73 -0.79 -7.27
CA LEU A 68 -6.89 -2.10 -7.90
C LEU A 68 -7.02 -1.98 -9.42
N ARG A 69 -7.80 -1.01 -9.89
CA ARG A 69 -7.95 -0.73 -11.33
C ARG A 69 -6.61 -0.37 -11.98
N LYS A 70 -5.75 0.39 -11.30
CA LYS A 70 -4.44 0.79 -11.81
C LYS A 70 -3.48 -0.38 -12.00
N ASN A 71 -3.63 -1.43 -11.20
CA ASN A 71 -2.82 -2.63 -11.32
C ASN A 71 -3.22 -3.51 -12.52
N GLY A 72 -4.44 -3.31 -13.08
CA GLY A 72 -4.94 -4.10 -14.20
C GLY A 72 -5.40 -5.50 -13.80
N ALA A 73 -5.43 -6.41 -14.77
CA ALA A 73 -5.76 -7.82 -14.54
C ALA A 73 -4.59 -8.53 -13.85
N GLU A 74 -4.87 -9.24 -12.76
CA GLU A 74 -3.87 -9.94 -11.96
C GLU A 74 -4.21 -11.43 -11.85
N SER A 75 -3.16 -12.26 -11.93
CA SER A 75 -3.26 -13.70 -11.73
C SER A 75 -2.95 -14.05 -10.28
N VAL A 76 -3.92 -14.54 -9.52
CA VAL A 76 -3.78 -14.90 -8.10
C VAL A 76 -4.45 -16.25 -7.85
N ASP A 77 -3.71 -17.19 -7.26
CA ASP A 77 -4.20 -18.51 -6.83
C ASP A 77 -5.01 -19.28 -7.90
N GLY A 78 -4.59 -19.17 -9.17
CA GLY A 78 -5.24 -19.84 -10.31
C GLY A 78 -6.45 -19.07 -10.88
N TYR A 79 -6.77 -17.89 -10.34
CA TYR A 79 -7.77 -16.99 -10.90
C TYR A 79 -7.10 -15.83 -11.62
N GLN A 80 -7.70 -15.37 -12.71
CA GLN A 80 -7.40 -14.07 -13.29
C GLN A 80 -8.49 -13.09 -12.86
N ILE A 81 -8.11 -12.08 -12.10
CA ILE A 81 -9.03 -11.13 -11.47
C ILE A 81 -8.75 -9.74 -12.02
N GLU A 82 -9.79 -9.05 -12.46
CA GLU A 82 -9.71 -7.71 -13.00
C GLU A 82 -10.77 -6.79 -12.39
N VAL A 83 -10.33 -5.62 -11.91
CA VAL A 83 -11.20 -4.50 -11.55
C VAL A 83 -11.08 -3.45 -12.66
N ALA A 84 -12.14 -3.21 -13.40
CA ALA A 84 -12.11 -2.40 -14.61
C ALA A 84 -13.22 -1.33 -14.66
N GLY A 85 -13.17 -0.49 -15.70
CA GLY A 85 -14.17 0.52 -16.02
C GLY A 85 -13.73 1.96 -15.77
N THR A 86 -13.89 2.79 -16.80
CA THR A 86 -13.54 4.23 -16.76
C THR A 86 -14.77 5.14 -16.70
N GLY A 87 -15.93 4.64 -17.16
CA GLY A 87 -17.20 5.36 -17.15
C GLY A 87 -17.95 5.28 -15.82
N ALA A 88 -19.26 5.50 -15.85
CA ALA A 88 -20.12 5.39 -14.67
C ALA A 88 -20.13 3.97 -14.10
N TRP A 89 -20.11 2.98 -14.97
CA TRP A 89 -20.11 1.58 -14.60
C TRP A 89 -18.70 1.04 -14.40
N LYS A 90 -18.56 0.24 -13.35
CA LYS A 90 -17.37 -0.51 -12.98
C LYS A 90 -17.67 -1.99 -13.06
N TYR A 91 -16.62 -2.81 -13.18
CA TYR A 91 -16.73 -4.25 -13.37
C TYR A 91 -15.72 -4.96 -12.48
N LEU A 92 -16.16 -6.08 -11.90
CA LEU A 92 -15.30 -7.09 -11.35
C LEU A 92 -15.45 -8.33 -12.23
N ASN A 93 -14.39 -8.67 -12.94
CA ASN A 93 -14.32 -9.85 -13.80
C ASN A 93 -13.37 -10.86 -13.16
N VAL A 94 -13.81 -12.10 -13.04
CA VAL A 94 -12.97 -13.19 -12.54
C VAL A 94 -13.07 -14.36 -13.51
N TYR A 95 -11.91 -14.88 -13.90
CA TYR A 95 -11.76 -16.05 -14.73
C TYR A 95 -11.06 -17.16 -13.95
N ASP A 96 -11.43 -18.40 -14.19
CA ASP A 96 -10.78 -19.56 -13.59
C ASP A 96 -9.48 -19.92 -14.34
N SER A 97 -8.80 -20.98 -13.90
CA SER A 97 -7.58 -21.51 -14.51
C SER A 97 -7.77 -21.99 -15.97
N ASN A 98 -9.01 -22.24 -16.40
CA ASN A 98 -9.35 -22.66 -17.76
C ASN A 98 -9.66 -21.45 -18.66
N GLY A 99 -9.70 -20.24 -18.09
CA GLY A 99 -10.10 -19.02 -18.78
C GLY A 99 -11.62 -18.83 -18.88
N GLU A 100 -12.39 -19.62 -18.13
CA GLU A 100 -13.84 -19.46 -18.05
C GLU A 100 -14.22 -18.32 -17.09
N MET A 101 -15.09 -17.42 -17.52
CA MET A 101 -15.57 -16.32 -16.70
C MET A 101 -16.53 -16.84 -15.63
N ILE A 102 -16.13 -16.76 -14.36
CA ILE A 102 -16.92 -17.23 -13.21
C ILE A 102 -17.59 -16.08 -12.46
N VAL A 103 -17.11 -14.84 -12.61
CA VAL A 103 -17.75 -13.63 -12.08
C VAL A 103 -17.72 -12.54 -13.14
N ASP A 104 -18.91 -11.96 -13.42
CA ASP A 104 -19.10 -10.73 -14.19
C ASP A 104 -20.03 -9.83 -13.37
N LYS A 105 -19.44 -8.99 -12.55
CA LYS A 105 -20.21 -8.11 -11.66
C LYS A 105 -20.07 -6.66 -12.07
N LYS A 106 -21.18 -6.05 -12.48
CA LYS A 106 -21.30 -4.64 -12.80
C LYS A 106 -21.80 -3.85 -11.60
N PHE A 107 -21.18 -2.71 -11.30
CA PHE A 107 -21.53 -1.86 -10.15
C PHE A 107 -21.17 -0.38 -10.39
N TYR A 108 -21.63 0.51 -9.51
CA TYR A 108 -21.17 1.89 -9.44
C TYR A 108 -19.99 2.00 -8.47
N LYS A 109 -19.04 2.92 -8.72
CA LYS A 109 -17.88 3.12 -7.84
C LYS A 109 -18.29 3.39 -6.39
N ALA A 110 -19.38 4.14 -6.19
CA ALA A 110 -19.91 4.44 -4.86
C ALA A 110 -20.43 3.22 -4.10
N ASN A 111 -20.71 2.10 -4.79
CA ASN A 111 -21.16 0.85 -4.18
C ASN A 111 -20.04 -0.20 -4.09
N PHE A 112 -18.78 0.22 -4.19
CA PHE A 112 -17.66 -0.71 -4.14
C PHE A 112 -17.49 -1.36 -2.76
N ASP A 113 -17.88 -0.67 -1.70
CA ASP A 113 -17.96 -1.20 -0.34
C ASP A 113 -18.90 -2.41 -0.23
N GLU A 114 -20.03 -2.39 -0.94
CA GLU A 114 -20.95 -3.54 -1.01
C GLU A 114 -20.29 -4.75 -1.70
N ILE A 115 -19.46 -4.51 -2.73
CA ILE A 115 -18.72 -5.57 -3.43
C ILE A 115 -17.65 -6.18 -2.52
N ILE A 116 -16.90 -5.35 -1.80
CA ILE A 116 -15.88 -5.80 -0.84
C ILE A 116 -16.51 -6.65 0.26
N SER A 117 -17.64 -6.21 0.80
CA SER A 117 -18.33 -6.89 1.89
C SER A 117 -19.14 -8.12 1.46
N HIS A 118 -19.27 -8.36 0.16
CA HIS A 118 -20.11 -9.44 -0.37
C HIS A 118 -19.41 -10.80 -0.22
N PRO A 119 -20.09 -11.83 0.34
CA PRO A 119 -19.47 -13.14 0.62
C PRO A 119 -18.87 -13.84 -0.62
N GLU A 120 -19.49 -13.61 -1.79
CA GLU A 120 -19.06 -14.23 -3.04
C GLU A 120 -17.92 -13.46 -3.72
N TYR A 121 -17.95 -12.13 -3.69
CA TYR A 121 -17.04 -11.27 -4.44
C TYR A 121 -15.86 -10.76 -3.60
N GLY A 122 -16.08 -10.52 -2.31
CA GLY A 122 -15.08 -9.94 -1.40
C GLY A 122 -13.78 -10.71 -1.40
N LYS A 123 -13.82 -12.04 -1.39
CA LYS A 123 -12.63 -12.90 -1.41
C LYS A 123 -11.67 -12.58 -2.58
N TYR A 124 -12.20 -12.24 -3.75
CA TYR A 124 -11.38 -11.90 -4.93
C TYR A 124 -10.73 -10.51 -4.79
N ILE A 125 -11.45 -9.59 -4.15
CA ILE A 125 -10.91 -8.28 -3.81
C ILE A 125 -9.79 -8.41 -2.78
N ASP A 126 -9.97 -9.22 -1.74
CA ASP A 126 -8.95 -9.50 -0.72
C ASP A 126 -7.68 -10.10 -1.35
N MET A 127 -7.82 -11.08 -2.24
CA MET A 127 -6.70 -11.67 -2.98
C MET A 127 -5.92 -10.63 -3.80
N LEU A 128 -6.63 -9.71 -4.47
CA LEU A 128 -5.99 -8.61 -5.19
C LEU A 128 -5.26 -7.64 -4.27
N LEU A 129 -5.86 -7.34 -3.11
CA LEU A 129 -5.28 -6.43 -2.13
C LEU A 129 -4.00 -6.99 -1.52
N GLU A 130 -4.01 -8.26 -1.11
CA GLU A 130 -2.83 -8.93 -0.59
C GLU A 130 -1.69 -8.88 -1.62
N LYS A 131 -1.97 -9.20 -2.88
CA LYS A 131 -0.99 -9.13 -3.95
C LYS A 131 -0.46 -7.72 -4.19
N ALA A 132 -1.34 -6.71 -4.19
CA ALA A 132 -0.96 -5.32 -4.36
C ALA A 132 -0.08 -4.81 -3.20
N MET A 133 -0.33 -5.27 -1.97
CA MET A 133 0.48 -4.95 -0.80
C MET A 133 1.86 -5.60 -0.85
N ILE A 134 1.95 -6.86 -1.27
CA ILE A 134 3.23 -7.58 -1.42
C ILE A 134 4.07 -6.90 -2.49
N ARG A 135 3.49 -6.57 -3.65
CA ARG A 135 4.19 -5.90 -4.76
C ARG A 135 4.79 -4.56 -4.34
N LYS A 136 4.02 -3.73 -3.63
CA LYS A 136 4.53 -2.45 -3.10
C LYS A 136 5.67 -2.62 -2.10
N ASN A 137 5.74 -3.74 -1.40
CA ASN A 137 6.84 -4.03 -0.50
C ASN A 137 8.12 -4.41 -1.26
N HIS A 138 7.99 -5.06 -2.43
CA HIS A 138 9.13 -5.42 -3.29
C HIS A 138 9.61 -4.27 -4.18
N ASP A 139 8.68 -3.48 -4.76
CA ASP A 139 9.03 -2.34 -5.63
C ASP A 139 9.72 -1.19 -4.86
N ASP A 140 9.58 -1.16 -3.53
CA ASP A 140 10.22 -0.18 -2.65
C ASP A 140 11.55 -0.69 -2.02
N GLU A 141 11.94 -1.95 -2.25
CA GLU A 141 13.31 -2.37 -1.97
C GLU A 141 14.20 -1.68 -3.01
N PRO A 142 15.18 -0.86 -2.58
CA PRO A 142 16.17 -0.36 -3.52
C PRO A 142 16.80 -1.57 -4.21
N ASP A 143 16.95 -1.52 -5.53
CA ASP A 143 17.82 -2.44 -6.26
C ASP A 143 19.20 -2.35 -5.58
N ILE A 144 19.41 -3.20 -4.60
CA ILE A 144 20.71 -3.35 -3.96
C ILE A 144 21.50 -4.12 -4.99
N ASP A 145 22.32 -3.38 -5.72
CA ASP A 145 23.32 -3.96 -6.60
C ASP A 145 24.08 -5.02 -5.77
N ILE A 146 24.11 -6.25 -6.29
CA ILE A 146 24.71 -7.39 -5.58
C ILE A 146 26.17 -7.06 -5.23
N GLU A 147 26.87 -6.27 -6.06
CA GLU A 147 28.21 -5.73 -5.74
C GLU A 147 28.21 -4.85 -4.49
N SER A 148 27.21 -3.97 -4.33
CA SER A 148 27.13 -3.11 -3.15
C SER A 148 26.77 -3.89 -1.88
N TYR A 149 26.03 -4.98 -2.00
CA TYR A 149 25.71 -5.87 -0.87
C TYR A 149 26.94 -6.61 -0.37
N GLU A 150 27.78 -7.14 -1.27
CA GLU A 150 29.03 -7.81 -0.89
C GLU A 150 30.04 -6.82 -0.27
N GLU A 151 30.12 -5.58 -0.74
CA GLU A 151 30.93 -4.53 -0.12
C GLU A 151 30.45 -4.19 1.29
N VAL A 152 29.12 -4.01 1.47
CA VAL A 152 28.53 -3.72 2.79
C VAL A 152 28.75 -4.89 3.75
N LYS A 153 28.59 -6.12 3.27
CA LYS A 153 28.85 -7.34 4.04
C LYS A 153 30.32 -7.43 4.45
N ALA A 154 31.27 -7.15 3.53
CA ALA A 154 32.69 -7.14 3.83
C ALA A 154 33.06 -6.08 4.88
N ILE A 155 32.40 -4.91 4.84
CA ILE A 155 32.56 -3.86 5.87
C ILE A 155 31.99 -4.32 7.21
N HIS A 156 30.83 -4.97 7.20
CA HIS A 156 30.19 -5.51 8.40
C HIS A 156 31.07 -6.57 9.07
N ASP A 157 31.55 -7.54 8.30
CA ASP A 157 32.41 -8.62 8.78
C ASP A 157 33.72 -8.08 9.38
N LYS A 158 34.28 -7.03 8.75
CA LYS A 158 35.49 -6.34 9.26
C LYS A 158 35.22 -5.59 10.56
N ILE A 159 34.04 -5.01 10.74
CA ILE A 159 33.63 -4.35 11.98
C ILE A 159 33.47 -5.39 13.10
N VAL A 160 32.86 -6.53 12.80
CA VAL A 160 32.65 -7.62 13.76
C VAL A 160 34.00 -8.20 14.21
N GLU A 161 34.94 -8.51 13.31
CA GLU A 161 36.28 -8.96 13.63
C GLU A 161 37.01 -7.96 14.54
N THR A 162 36.95 -6.67 14.23
CA THR A 162 37.62 -5.61 15.03
C THR A 162 37.04 -5.51 16.45
N HIS A 163 35.72 -5.75 16.60
CA HIS A 163 35.08 -5.76 17.93
C HIS A 163 35.35 -7.05 18.72
N GLU A 164 35.50 -8.21 18.09
CA GLU A 164 35.87 -9.44 18.76
C GLU A 164 37.28 -9.33 19.37
N ASP A 165 38.20 -8.69 18.68
CA ASP A 165 39.57 -8.46 19.20
C ASP A 165 39.57 -7.52 20.40
N VAL A 166 38.74 -6.48 20.41
CA VAL A 166 38.57 -5.55 21.54
C VAL A 166 37.98 -6.25 22.78
N PHE A 167 37.07 -7.19 22.61
CA PHE A 167 36.49 -7.97 23.70
C PHE A 167 37.48 -9.02 24.27
N LYS A 168 38.40 -9.53 23.46
CA LYS A 168 39.45 -10.44 23.92
C LYS A 168 40.56 -9.74 24.73
N GLU A 169 40.83 -8.46 24.47
CA GLU A 169 41.78 -7.66 25.24
C GLU A 169 41.27 -7.19 26.61
N LEU A 170 39.93 -7.23 26.81
CA LEU A 170 39.27 -6.80 28.06
C LEU A 170 38.90 -7.95 29.00
N SER A 171 39.21 -9.20 28.65
CA SER A 171 38.98 -10.40 29.46
C SER A 171 40.31 -10.97 29.98
#